data_51efd6c066dd545422e7726d53fe65d2
#
_entry.id   51efd6c066dd545422e7726d53fe65d2
#
_cell.length_a   1.000
_cell.length_b   1.000
_cell.length_c   1.000
_cell.angle_alpha   90.00
_cell.angle_beta   90.00
_cell.angle_gamma   90.00
#
_symmetry.space_group_name_H-M   'P 1'
#
loop_
_entity.id
_entity.type
_entity.pdbx_description
1 polymer ?
#
loop_
_entity_poly.entity_id
_entity_poly.type
_entity_poly.pdbx_seq_one_letter_code
_entity_poly.pdbx_strand_id
1 'polypeptide(L)'
;MGDRAGRQGRGPIAGLVVAALVAAGCMAGGYDQGEPQQPAPPRSAQPESQTTRADGTTSVAEFKQDIQDAVRLAQRYWAEQFRASGERFTPIRRVVAYSREGEVACAGQGLPRNNAVYCSAGDFIAYDVNWSVAAFRQIGDAFLFYLLGHEYAHGMQVRLGIRYNFTIQQELQADCMAGAYLGDSVRSGALELEDGDLEEFREGLLAVGDDPDQPWFAEGSHGTAEQRSESFFRGYEKSLGACGLG
;
A
#
# COMPACT_ATOMS: atom_id res chain seq x y z
N MET A 1 -36.91 -51.32 -4.98
CA MET A 1 -36.14 -52.05 -6.01
C MET A 1 -35.11 -51.09 -6.53
N GLY A 2 -33.81 -51.17 -6.36
CA GLY A 2 -32.96 -52.17 -5.77
C GLY A 2 -31.68 -51.52 -5.36
N ASP A 3 -31.25 -52.02 -4.26
CA ASP A 3 -29.93 -51.89 -3.66
C ASP A 3 -28.74 -52.16 -4.63
N ARG A 4 -27.61 -51.52 -4.41
CA ARG A 4 -26.32 -52.21 -4.33
C ARG A 4 -25.17 -51.32 -3.82
N ALA A 5 -24.77 -51.71 -2.66
CA ALA A 5 -23.55 -51.37 -1.94
C ALA A 5 -22.29 -52.00 -2.58
N GLY A 6 -21.14 -51.52 -2.18
CA GLY A 6 -19.82 -52.18 -2.23
C GLY A 6 -18.77 -51.30 -2.91
N ARG A 7 -17.56 -51.10 -2.45
CA ARG A 7 -16.74 -51.88 -1.53
C ARG A 7 -15.49 -51.08 -1.17
N GLN A 8 -15.11 -51.11 0.08
CA GLN A 8 -13.84 -50.63 0.61
C GLN A 8 -12.63 -51.41 0.03
N GLY A 9 -11.55 -50.70 -0.26
CA GLY A 9 -10.24 -51.29 -0.53
C GLY A 9 -9.17 -50.64 0.35
N ARG A 10 -8.82 -51.32 1.44
CA ARG A 10 -7.61 -51.06 2.21
C ARG A 10 -6.47 -51.89 1.62
N GLY A 11 -5.27 -51.30 1.48
CA GLY A 11 -4.04 -52.00 1.17
C GLY A 11 -2.81 -51.25 1.70
N PRO A 12 -1.67 -51.89 1.92
CA PRO A 12 -1.04 -51.90 3.22
C PRO A 12 0.19 -50.97 3.35
N ILE A 13 0.53 -50.72 4.62
CA ILE A 13 1.70 -50.00 5.13
C ILE A 13 2.93 -50.88 4.91
N ALA A 14 3.96 -50.42 4.22
CA ALA A 14 5.27 -51.00 4.18
C ALA A 14 6.25 -50.18 5.04
N GLY A 15 6.65 -50.74 6.16
CA GLY A 15 7.69 -50.18 7.02
C GLY A 15 9.08 -50.35 6.39
N LEU A 16 9.93 -49.33 6.55
CA LEU A 16 11.34 -49.41 6.22
C LEU A 16 12.18 -49.28 7.49
N VAL A 17 12.95 -50.34 7.74
CA VAL A 17 13.88 -50.52 8.84
C VAL A 17 15.13 -49.68 8.58
N VAL A 18 15.53 -48.87 9.57
CA VAL A 18 16.82 -48.15 9.57
C VAL A 18 17.85 -49.06 10.24
N ALA A 19 18.87 -49.46 9.50
CA ALA A 19 20.04 -50.14 10.03
C ALA A 19 21.12 -49.10 10.39
N ALA A 20 21.48 -49.05 11.65
CA ALA A 20 22.64 -48.30 12.13
C ALA A 20 23.91 -49.12 11.93
N LEU A 21 24.89 -48.55 11.23
CA LEU A 21 26.25 -49.07 11.16
C LEU A 21 27.17 -48.15 11.98
N VAL A 22 27.67 -48.71 13.08
CA VAL A 22 28.77 -48.15 13.88
C VAL A 22 30.06 -48.65 13.25
N ALA A 23 30.92 -47.75 12.82
CA ALA A 23 32.31 -48.06 12.50
C ALA A 23 33.25 -47.25 13.39
N ALA A 24 33.93 -47.94 14.29
CA ALA A 24 35.07 -47.42 15.04
C ALA A 24 36.34 -47.57 14.19
N GLY A 25 37.23 -46.60 14.24
CA GLY A 25 38.52 -46.77 13.59
C GLY A 25 39.48 -45.58 13.68
N CYS A 26 40.38 -45.63 14.64
CA CYS A 26 41.77 -45.22 14.60
C CYS A 26 42.18 -43.77 14.48
N MET A 27 42.75 -43.29 15.56
CA MET A 27 43.64 -42.14 15.65
C MET A 27 44.90 -42.32 14.81
N ALA A 28 45.21 -41.36 13.96
CA ALA A 28 46.53 -41.09 13.46
C ALA A 28 46.75 -39.58 13.46
N GLY A 29 47.70 -39.12 14.29
CA GLY A 29 48.08 -37.72 14.35
C GLY A 29 48.79 -37.27 13.07
N GLY A 30 48.29 -36.24 12.47
CA GLY A 30 48.88 -35.53 11.32
C GLY A 30 49.04 -34.07 11.65
N TYR A 31 50.22 -33.52 11.49
CA TYR A 31 50.61 -32.13 11.72
C TYR A 31 49.76 -31.19 10.86
N ASP A 32 49.14 -30.24 11.54
CA ASP A 32 48.37 -29.14 10.98
C ASP A 32 49.33 -28.16 10.25
N GLN A 33 49.33 -28.26 8.91
CA GLN A 33 49.85 -27.17 8.08
C GLN A 33 48.68 -26.26 7.76
N GLY A 34 48.62 -25.12 8.48
CA GLY A 34 47.63 -24.10 8.27
C GLY A 34 47.58 -23.63 6.82
N GLU A 35 46.52 -23.99 6.16
CA GLU A 35 46.12 -23.43 4.85
C GLU A 35 45.78 -21.98 5.01
N PRO A 36 46.24 -21.03 4.17
CA PRO A 36 45.88 -19.65 4.29
C PRO A 36 44.38 -19.48 4.00
N GLN A 37 43.64 -19.10 5.05
CA GLN A 37 42.22 -18.74 4.91
C GLN A 37 42.09 -17.57 3.93
N GLN A 38 41.48 -17.82 2.78
CA GLN A 38 41.02 -16.74 1.90
C GLN A 38 40.04 -15.87 2.66
N PRO A 39 40.18 -14.54 2.60
CA PRO A 39 39.16 -13.65 3.18
C PRO A 39 37.79 -13.93 2.54
N ALA A 40 36.79 -14.14 3.37
CA ALA A 40 35.40 -14.29 2.90
C ALA A 40 35.01 -13.10 2.03
N PRO A 41 34.32 -13.33 0.91
CA PRO A 41 33.84 -12.22 0.08
C PRO A 41 32.96 -11.29 0.94
N PRO A 42 33.02 -9.98 0.73
CA PRO A 42 32.18 -9.03 1.45
C PRO A 42 30.72 -9.45 1.28
N ARG A 43 30.02 -9.65 2.39
CA ARG A 43 28.56 -9.85 2.37
C ARG A 43 27.97 -8.66 1.62
N SER A 44 27.36 -8.93 0.49
CA SER A 44 26.51 -7.95 -0.18
C SER A 44 25.51 -7.47 0.86
N ALA A 45 25.60 -6.20 1.23
CA ALA A 45 24.60 -5.57 2.07
C ALA A 45 23.25 -5.75 1.37
N GLN A 46 22.37 -6.56 1.95
CA GLN A 46 20.98 -6.54 1.54
C GLN A 46 20.49 -5.12 1.80
N PRO A 47 19.75 -4.49 0.87
CA PRO A 47 19.15 -3.22 1.17
C PRO A 47 18.25 -3.41 2.40
N GLU A 48 18.61 -2.76 3.49
CA GLU A 48 17.76 -2.66 4.67
C GLU A 48 16.43 -2.08 4.17
N SER A 49 15.34 -2.79 4.43
CA SER A 49 14.00 -2.26 4.22
C SER A 49 13.86 -1.05 5.15
N GLN A 50 14.00 0.15 4.59
CA GLN A 50 13.79 1.37 5.36
C GLN A 50 12.31 1.45 5.70
N THR A 51 11.99 1.32 6.96
CA THR A 51 10.67 1.60 7.51
C THR A 51 10.39 3.09 7.32
N THR A 52 9.25 3.41 6.73
CA THR A 52 8.78 4.79 6.60
C THR A 52 8.00 5.12 7.87
N ARG A 53 8.27 6.27 8.46
CA ARG A 53 7.66 6.71 9.72
C ARG A 53 6.86 7.98 9.47
N ALA A 54 5.65 8.05 10.00
CA ALA A 54 4.93 9.26 10.28
C ALA A 54 5.37 9.71 11.68
N ASP A 55 6.01 10.87 11.82
CA ASP A 55 6.74 11.23 13.04
C ASP A 55 6.13 12.41 13.84
N GLY A 56 4.93 12.85 13.45
CA GLY A 56 4.13 13.83 14.17
C GLY A 56 4.74 15.25 14.19
N THR A 57 5.78 15.53 13.42
CA THR A 57 6.34 16.87 13.35
C THR A 57 5.75 17.68 12.19
N THR A 58 5.78 19.00 12.24
CA THR A 58 5.05 19.90 11.33
C THR A 58 5.93 20.94 10.65
N SER A 59 7.21 20.64 10.46
CA SER A 59 8.12 21.53 9.75
C SER A 59 7.96 21.43 8.23
N VAL A 60 8.36 22.46 7.49
CA VAL A 60 8.34 22.45 6.01
C VAL A 60 9.28 21.37 5.44
N ALA A 61 10.35 21.04 6.15
CA ALA A 61 11.29 20.01 5.71
C ALA A 61 10.63 18.63 5.79
N GLU A 62 9.91 18.35 6.86
CA GLU A 62 9.14 17.14 7.08
C GLU A 62 7.99 17.03 6.09
N PHE A 63 7.16 18.04 5.94
CA PHE A 63 6.13 18.03 4.90
C PHE A 63 6.65 17.54 3.54
N LYS A 64 7.84 18.03 3.12
CA LYS A 64 8.44 17.58 1.86
C LYS A 64 8.91 16.13 1.92
N GLN A 65 9.42 15.71 3.07
CA GLN A 65 9.87 14.35 3.30
C GLN A 65 8.68 13.38 3.27
N ASP A 66 7.59 13.72 3.98
CA ASP A 66 6.39 12.90 4.07
C ASP A 66 5.69 12.72 2.73
N ILE A 67 5.61 13.79 1.92
CA ILE A 67 5.14 13.67 0.53
C ILE A 67 5.96 12.62 -0.25
N GLN A 68 7.29 12.65 -0.11
CA GLN A 68 8.13 11.69 -0.81
C GLN A 68 7.99 10.28 -0.24
N ASP A 69 7.88 10.16 1.07
CA ASP A 69 7.74 8.89 1.76
C ASP A 69 6.40 8.23 1.47
N ALA A 70 5.31 8.98 1.51
CA ALA A 70 3.98 8.52 1.15
C ALA A 70 3.95 7.98 -0.29
N VAL A 71 4.53 8.71 -1.25
CA VAL A 71 4.60 8.26 -2.65
C VAL A 71 5.48 7.01 -2.80
N ARG A 72 6.65 6.97 -2.15
CA ARG A 72 7.54 5.80 -2.21
C ARG A 72 6.90 4.56 -1.58
N LEU A 73 6.22 4.74 -0.46
CA LEU A 73 5.52 3.66 0.23
C LEU A 73 4.40 3.09 -0.65
N ALA A 74 3.53 3.96 -1.20
CA ALA A 74 2.46 3.56 -2.10
C ALA A 74 3.02 2.83 -3.33
N GLN A 75 4.09 3.35 -3.94
CA GLN A 75 4.73 2.73 -5.10
C GLN A 75 5.28 1.33 -4.79
N ARG A 76 5.93 1.14 -3.64
CA ARG A 76 6.44 -0.17 -3.21
C ARG A 76 5.29 -1.15 -2.98
N TYR A 77 4.28 -0.73 -2.23
CA TYR A 77 3.10 -1.55 -1.94
C TYR A 77 2.46 -2.07 -3.23
N TRP A 78 2.13 -1.17 -4.15
CA TRP A 78 1.48 -1.55 -5.40
C TRP A 78 2.38 -2.40 -6.31
N ALA A 79 3.69 -2.13 -6.35
CA ALA A 79 4.63 -2.98 -7.07
C ALA A 79 4.63 -4.43 -6.54
N GLU A 80 4.48 -4.62 -5.25
CA GLU A 80 4.37 -5.93 -4.63
C GLU A 80 3.05 -6.62 -4.95
N GLN A 81 1.92 -5.88 -4.92
CA GLN A 81 0.62 -6.44 -5.27
C GLN A 81 0.58 -6.92 -6.73
N PHE A 82 1.04 -6.09 -7.66
CA PHE A 82 1.13 -6.48 -9.07
C PHE A 82 2.07 -7.66 -9.30
N ARG A 83 3.20 -7.68 -8.62
CA ARG A 83 4.11 -8.82 -8.69
C ARG A 83 3.47 -10.11 -8.15
N ALA A 84 2.73 -10.02 -7.04
CA ALA A 84 2.04 -11.17 -6.44
C ALA A 84 0.94 -11.72 -7.35
N SER A 85 0.25 -10.86 -8.12
CA SER A 85 -0.76 -11.27 -9.11
C SER A 85 -0.16 -11.71 -10.46
N GLY A 86 1.16 -11.64 -10.64
CA GLY A 86 1.83 -11.95 -11.90
C GLY A 86 1.71 -10.87 -12.98
N GLU A 87 1.20 -9.70 -12.61
CA GLU A 87 1.00 -8.57 -13.50
C GLU A 87 2.18 -7.61 -13.53
N ARG A 88 2.30 -6.83 -14.60
CA ARG A 88 3.36 -5.82 -14.72
C ARG A 88 2.92 -4.53 -14.05
N PHE A 89 3.68 -4.10 -13.06
CA PHE A 89 3.51 -2.79 -12.43
C PHE A 89 4.09 -1.67 -13.30
N THR A 90 3.34 -0.59 -13.42
CA THR A 90 3.80 0.68 -13.98
C THR A 90 3.53 1.79 -12.97
N PRO A 91 4.55 2.43 -12.40
CA PRO A 91 4.36 3.50 -11.42
C PRO A 91 3.69 4.72 -12.06
N ILE A 92 3.09 5.58 -11.23
CA ILE A 92 2.65 6.90 -11.66
C ILE A 92 3.87 7.72 -12.07
N ARG A 93 3.79 8.42 -13.20
CA ARG A 93 4.96 9.05 -13.84
C ARG A 93 5.58 10.17 -13.02
N ARG A 94 4.77 10.94 -12.30
CA ARG A 94 5.24 12.08 -11.51
C ARG A 94 4.20 12.53 -10.49
N VAL A 95 4.70 13.25 -9.47
CA VAL A 95 3.88 13.98 -8.50
C VAL A 95 4.28 15.46 -8.62
N VAL A 96 3.31 16.36 -8.69
CA VAL A 96 3.50 17.78 -9.01
C VAL A 96 2.79 18.64 -7.97
N ALA A 97 3.53 19.52 -7.30
CA ALA A 97 2.96 20.56 -6.47
C ALA A 97 2.55 21.77 -7.32
N TYR A 98 1.43 22.41 -7.01
CA TYR A 98 1.05 23.71 -7.58
C TYR A 98 0.60 24.64 -6.46
N SER A 99 0.60 25.94 -6.71
CA SER A 99 0.27 26.97 -5.72
C SER A 99 -0.83 27.94 -6.17
N ARG A 100 -1.22 27.89 -7.43
CA ARG A 100 -2.22 28.77 -8.04
C ARG A 100 -3.18 27.97 -8.89
N GLU A 101 -4.43 28.40 -8.91
CA GLU A 101 -5.45 27.87 -9.81
C GLU A 101 -4.95 27.92 -11.26
N GLY A 102 -5.15 26.83 -11.99
CA GLY A 102 -4.77 26.72 -13.39
C GLY A 102 -3.26 26.58 -13.67
N GLU A 103 -2.40 26.60 -12.64
CA GLU A 103 -0.94 26.43 -12.82
C GLU A 103 -0.57 25.05 -13.38
N VAL A 104 -1.35 24.03 -13.02
CA VAL A 104 -1.31 22.69 -13.59
C VAL A 104 -2.66 22.40 -14.24
N ALA A 105 -2.66 21.72 -15.37
CA ALA A 105 -3.88 21.35 -16.07
C ALA A 105 -3.96 19.82 -16.28
N CYS A 106 -5.17 19.28 -16.18
CA CYS A 106 -5.51 17.91 -16.55
C CYS A 106 -6.47 17.94 -17.74
N ALA A 107 -6.13 17.22 -18.81
CA ALA A 107 -6.94 17.18 -20.06
C ALA A 107 -7.33 18.59 -20.58
N GLY A 108 -6.44 19.57 -20.40
CA GLY A 108 -6.66 20.95 -20.84
C GLY A 108 -7.45 21.82 -19.87
N GLN A 109 -7.96 21.28 -18.78
CA GLN A 109 -8.65 22.05 -17.72
C GLN A 109 -7.67 22.35 -16.58
N GLY A 110 -7.58 23.63 -16.21
CA GLY A 110 -6.78 24.06 -15.06
C GLY A 110 -7.31 23.48 -13.76
N LEU A 111 -6.41 23.00 -12.90
CA LEU A 111 -6.81 22.47 -11.61
C LEU A 111 -7.21 23.58 -10.64
N PRO A 112 -8.27 23.39 -9.85
CA PRO A 112 -8.71 24.35 -8.84
C PRO A 112 -7.76 24.37 -7.65
N ARG A 113 -7.89 25.38 -6.80
CA ARG A 113 -7.21 25.43 -5.50
C ARG A 113 -7.82 24.44 -4.51
N ASN A 114 -7.09 24.20 -3.41
CA ASN A 114 -7.51 23.33 -2.31
C ASN A 114 -7.88 21.91 -2.76
N ASN A 115 -7.03 21.34 -3.62
CA ASN A 115 -7.31 20.05 -4.22
C ASN A 115 -6.04 19.20 -4.36
N ALA A 116 -6.24 17.89 -4.34
CA ALA A 116 -5.31 16.91 -4.88
C ALA A 116 -6.05 16.07 -5.92
N VAL A 117 -5.37 15.59 -6.95
CA VAL A 117 -5.99 14.84 -8.03
C VAL A 117 -5.01 13.94 -8.76
N TYR A 118 -5.42 12.72 -9.07
CA TYR A 118 -4.76 11.92 -10.09
C TYR A 118 -5.29 12.29 -11.48
N CYS A 119 -4.43 12.77 -12.34
CA CYS A 119 -4.77 13.07 -13.73
C CYS A 119 -4.45 11.89 -14.65
N SER A 120 -5.47 11.19 -15.11
CA SER A 120 -5.32 10.04 -16.00
C SER A 120 -4.78 10.41 -17.40
N ALA A 121 -5.11 11.60 -17.91
CA ALA A 121 -4.63 12.08 -19.22
C ALA A 121 -3.11 12.31 -19.28
N GLY A 122 -2.50 12.63 -18.13
CA GLY A 122 -1.07 12.88 -18.02
C GLY A 122 -0.31 11.88 -17.17
N ASP A 123 -1.01 10.95 -16.55
CA ASP A 123 -0.50 9.96 -15.60
C ASP A 123 0.34 10.59 -14.49
N PHE A 124 -0.26 11.54 -13.77
CA PHE A 124 0.39 12.24 -12.67
C PHE A 124 -0.57 12.53 -11.53
N ILE A 125 -0.02 12.64 -10.32
CA ILE A 125 -0.73 13.22 -9.17
C ILE A 125 -0.34 14.69 -9.08
N ALA A 126 -1.31 15.59 -8.87
CA ALA A 126 -1.07 16.99 -8.56
C ALA A 126 -1.75 17.36 -7.25
N TYR A 127 -1.12 18.24 -6.46
CA TYR A 127 -1.68 18.72 -5.19
C TYR A 127 -1.40 20.20 -4.99
N ASP A 128 -2.38 20.93 -4.42
CA ASP A 128 -2.18 22.32 -4.00
C ASP A 128 -1.30 22.34 -2.74
N VAL A 129 -0.08 22.84 -2.87
CA VAL A 129 0.90 22.83 -1.78
C VAL A 129 0.46 23.71 -0.60
N ASN A 130 -0.25 24.82 -0.84
CA ASN A 130 -0.69 25.70 0.23
C ASN A 130 -1.77 25.04 1.09
N TRP A 131 -2.73 24.40 0.44
CA TRP A 131 -3.77 23.65 1.13
C TRP A 131 -3.21 22.42 1.86
N SER A 132 -2.35 21.66 1.20
CA SER A 132 -1.75 20.45 1.80
C SER A 132 -0.88 20.80 3.02
N VAL A 133 -0.09 21.89 2.97
CA VAL A 133 0.67 22.39 4.14
C VAL A 133 -0.26 22.85 5.26
N ALA A 134 -1.37 23.49 4.94
CA ALA A 134 -2.35 23.90 5.95
C ALA A 134 -3.00 22.67 6.62
N ALA A 135 -3.40 21.68 5.84
CA ALA A 135 -3.96 20.41 6.34
C ALA A 135 -2.92 19.64 7.19
N PHE A 136 -1.70 19.51 6.72
CA PHE A 136 -0.58 18.90 7.45
C PHE A 136 -0.38 19.54 8.83
N ARG A 137 -0.45 20.86 8.95
CA ARG A 137 -0.29 21.55 10.23
C ARG A 137 -1.50 21.46 11.14
N GLN A 138 -2.67 21.27 10.59
CA GLN A 138 -3.92 21.23 11.34
C GLN A 138 -4.30 19.81 11.75
N ILE A 139 -4.06 18.84 10.90
CA ILE A 139 -4.49 17.45 11.07
C ILE A 139 -3.29 16.60 11.50
N GLY A 140 -2.17 16.64 10.75
CA GLY A 140 -0.96 15.88 10.96
C GLY A 140 -0.40 15.28 9.67
N ASP A 141 0.70 14.56 9.79
CA ASP A 141 1.44 13.98 8.66
C ASP A 141 0.77 12.70 8.11
N ALA A 142 0.12 11.91 8.96
CA ALA A 142 -0.62 10.72 8.53
C ALA A 142 -1.68 11.05 7.48
N PHE A 143 -2.29 12.24 7.54
CA PHE A 143 -3.20 12.72 6.50
C PHE A 143 -2.57 12.76 5.10
N LEU A 144 -1.30 13.11 4.99
CA LEU A 144 -0.59 13.15 3.69
C LEU A 144 -0.44 11.74 3.10
N PHE A 145 -0.18 10.75 3.94
CA PHE A 145 -0.11 9.35 3.51
C PHE A 145 -1.46 8.86 2.99
N TYR A 146 -2.55 9.22 3.68
CA TYR A 146 -3.90 8.95 3.19
C TYR A 146 -4.17 9.66 1.86
N LEU A 147 -3.98 10.99 1.80
CA LEU A 147 -4.28 11.80 0.62
C LEU A 147 -3.57 11.28 -0.63
N LEU A 148 -2.25 11.09 -0.53
CA LEU A 148 -1.48 10.60 -1.67
C LEU A 148 -1.75 9.13 -1.98
N GLY A 149 -2.07 8.32 -0.98
CA GLY A 149 -2.52 6.93 -1.14
C GLY A 149 -3.84 6.84 -1.92
N HIS A 150 -4.79 7.74 -1.65
CA HIS A 150 -6.06 7.87 -2.36
C HIS A 150 -5.84 8.24 -3.83
N GLU A 151 -5.04 9.26 -4.10
CA GLU A 151 -4.70 9.65 -5.48
C GLU A 151 -3.93 8.55 -6.23
N TYR A 152 -3.06 7.85 -5.50
CA TYR A 152 -2.36 6.70 -6.07
C TYR A 152 -3.32 5.56 -6.42
N ALA A 153 -4.35 5.34 -5.59
CA ALA A 153 -5.40 4.34 -5.84
C ALA A 153 -6.17 4.63 -7.13
N HIS A 154 -6.49 5.90 -7.44
CA HIS A 154 -7.07 6.27 -8.74
C HIS A 154 -6.17 5.88 -9.91
N GLY A 155 -4.88 6.05 -9.77
CA GLY A 155 -3.91 5.59 -10.75
C GLY A 155 -3.94 4.07 -10.93
N MET A 156 -4.14 3.32 -9.85
CA MET A 156 -4.26 1.86 -9.90
C MET A 156 -5.59 1.41 -10.48
N GLN A 157 -6.70 2.09 -10.18
CA GLN A 157 -7.98 1.83 -10.84
C GLN A 157 -7.86 1.91 -12.36
N VAL A 158 -7.16 2.92 -12.87
CA VAL A 158 -6.91 3.05 -14.32
C VAL A 158 -6.10 1.87 -14.86
N ARG A 159 -5.03 1.46 -14.15
CA ARG A 159 -4.16 0.33 -14.56
C ARG A 159 -4.88 -1.01 -14.52
N LEU A 160 -5.78 -1.18 -13.57
CA LEU A 160 -6.62 -2.38 -13.43
C LEU A 160 -7.87 -2.35 -14.34
N GLY A 161 -8.09 -1.26 -15.08
CA GLY A 161 -9.24 -1.12 -15.96
C GLY A 161 -10.58 -1.00 -15.23
N ILE A 162 -10.55 -0.63 -13.94
CA ILE A 162 -11.74 -0.49 -13.11
C ILE A 162 -12.53 0.74 -13.58
N ARG A 163 -13.84 0.56 -13.74
CA ARG A 163 -14.75 1.63 -14.12
C ARG A 163 -16.07 1.47 -13.37
N TYR A 164 -16.62 2.58 -12.97
CA TYR A 164 -17.89 2.68 -12.28
C TYR A 164 -18.86 3.59 -13.03
N ASN A 165 -20.15 3.38 -12.79
CA ASN A 165 -21.19 4.21 -13.37
C ASN A 165 -21.36 5.55 -12.65
N PHE A 166 -20.97 5.61 -11.39
CA PHE A 166 -21.06 6.80 -10.53
C PHE A 166 -19.71 7.10 -9.89
N THR A 167 -19.38 8.38 -9.81
CA THR A 167 -18.13 8.87 -9.23
C THR A 167 -17.93 8.36 -7.81
N ILE A 168 -18.97 8.43 -6.97
CA ILE A 168 -18.90 7.99 -5.57
C ILE A 168 -18.41 6.53 -5.42
N GLN A 169 -18.74 5.63 -6.34
CA GLN A 169 -18.28 4.23 -6.27
C GLN A 169 -16.77 4.15 -6.50
N GLN A 170 -16.25 4.97 -7.39
CA GLN A 170 -14.83 5.07 -7.68
C GLN A 170 -14.07 5.66 -6.50
N GLU A 171 -14.63 6.71 -5.90
CA GLU A 171 -14.04 7.40 -4.74
C GLU A 171 -13.99 6.50 -3.49
N LEU A 172 -15.11 5.88 -3.14
CA LEU A 172 -15.16 4.97 -2.00
C LEU A 172 -14.26 3.74 -2.19
N GLN A 173 -14.09 3.26 -3.42
CA GLN A 173 -13.09 2.21 -3.68
C GLN A 173 -11.67 2.76 -3.52
N ALA A 174 -11.38 3.98 -3.96
CA ALA A 174 -10.07 4.59 -3.78
C ALA A 174 -9.74 4.78 -2.29
N ASP A 175 -10.70 5.20 -1.48
CA ASP A 175 -10.55 5.24 -0.01
C ASP A 175 -10.25 3.87 0.57
N CYS A 176 -10.99 2.84 0.17
CA CYS A 176 -10.73 1.47 0.61
C CYS A 176 -9.33 0.99 0.23
N MET A 177 -8.89 1.26 -1.00
CA MET A 177 -7.56 0.91 -1.50
C MET A 177 -6.45 1.67 -0.75
N ALA A 178 -6.69 2.95 -0.41
CA ALA A 178 -5.79 3.75 0.43
C ALA A 178 -5.69 3.16 1.84
N GLY A 179 -6.82 2.78 2.43
CA GLY A 179 -6.85 2.10 3.71
C GLY A 179 -6.09 0.77 3.68
N ALA A 180 -6.32 -0.05 2.66
CA ALA A 180 -5.62 -1.34 2.49
C ALA A 180 -4.10 -1.15 2.38
N TYR A 181 -3.67 -0.19 1.57
CA TYR A 181 -2.26 0.17 1.42
C TYR A 181 -1.62 0.53 2.76
N LEU A 182 -2.26 1.41 3.55
CA LEU A 182 -1.73 1.84 4.83
C LEU A 182 -1.77 0.72 5.88
N GLY A 183 -2.89 0.03 6.01
CA GLY A 183 -3.04 -1.06 6.97
C GLY A 183 -2.08 -2.23 6.71
N ASP A 184 -1.88 -2.61 5.45
CA ASP A 184 -0.91 -3.66 5.06
C ASP A 184 0.52 -3.19 5.30
N SER A 185 0.82 -1.91 5.04
CA SER A 185 2.14 -1.32 5.29
C SER A 185 2.48 -1.32 6.78
N VAL A 186 1.50 -1.01 7.65
CA VAL A 186 1.68 -1.10 9.11
C VAL A 186 1.87 -2.56 9.55
N ARG A 187 1.02 -3.47 9.09
CA ARG A 187 1.14 -4.90 9.45
C ARG A 187 2.44 -5.55 9.01
N SER A 188 3.00 -5.10 7.88
CA SER A 188 4.30 -5.59 7.39
C SER A 188 5.51 -4.89 8.02
N GLY A 189 5.30 -3.85 8.83
CA GLY A 189 6.38 -3.01 9.38
C GLY A 189 7.04 -2.09 8.34
N ALA A 190 6.42 -1.88 7.19
CA ALA A 190 6.89 -0.94 6.18
C ALA A 190 6.50 0.52 6.50
N LEU A 191 5.49 0.72 7.33
CA LEU A 191 5.07 1.97 7.93
C LEU A 191 4.96 1.78 9.44
N GLU A 192 5.49 2.71 10.21
CA GLU A 192 5.30 2.81 11.66
C GLU A 192 4.40 4.01 11.94
N LEU A 193 3.32 3.79 12.67
CA LEU A 193 2.43 4.86 13.11
C LEU A 193 2.77 5.28 14.52
N GLU A 194 2.57 6.55 14.81
CA GLU A 194 2.68 7.16 16.13
C GLU A 194 1.31 7.28 16.81
N ASP A 195 1.34 7.64 18.09
CA ASP A 195 0.12 7.90 18.85
C ASP A 195 -0.60 9.11 18.25
N GLY A 196 -1.82 8.90 17.75
CA GLY A 196 -2.65 9.95 17.13
C GLY A 196 -2.90 9.75 15.64
N ASP A 197 -2.03 9.05 14.89
CA ASP A 197 -2.14 8.91 13.43
C ASP A 197 -3.47 8.34 12.95
N LEU A 198 -4.04 7.38 13.69
CA LEU A 198 -5.36 6.84 13.36
C LEU A 198 -6.47 7.90 13.48
N GLU A 199 -6.31 8.85 14.39
CA GLU A 199 -7.26 9.97 14.53
C GLU A 199 -7.04 10.98 13.39
N GLU A 200 -5.81 11.22 13.00
CA GLU A 200 -5.48 12.07 11.84
C GLU A 200 -6.10 11.53 10.54
N PHE A 201 -6.13 10.21 10.34
CA PHE A 201 -6.88 9.63 9.23
C PHE A 201 -8.38 9.96 9.32
N ARG A 202 -8.99 9.86 10.52
CA ARG A 202 -10.41 10.20 10.71
C ARG A 202 -10.68 11.67 10.46
N GLU A 203 -9.86 12.56 11.03
CA GLU A 203 -9.98 14.01 10.85
C GLU A 203 -9.80 14.40 9.38
N GLY A 204 -8.83 13.79 8.69
CA GLY A 204 -8.62 13.98 7.26
C GLY A 204 -9.84 13.58 6.44
N LEU A 205 -10.42 12.42 6.70
CA LEU A 205 -11.63 11.93 6.02
C LEU A 205 -12.85 12.82 6.31
N LEU A 206 -12.96 13.37 7.54
CA LEU A 206 -13.97 14.37 7.88
C LEU A 206 -13.78 15.66 7.07
N ALA A 207 -12.55 16.11 6.90
CA ALA A 207 -12.24 17.37 6.22
C ALA A 207 -12.49 17.32 4.70
N VAL A 208 -12.48 16.12 4.09
CA VAL A 208 -12.65 15.92 2.63
C VAL A 208 -13.98 15.26 2.25
N GLY A 209 -14.87 15.01 3.20
CA GLY A 209 -16.20 14.44 2.95
C GLY A 209 -17.16 15.47 2.33
N ASP A 210 -18.06 14.98 1.48
CA ASP A 210 -19.15 15.77 0.91
C ASP A 210 -20.19 16.14 1.96
N ASP A 211 -20.97 17.20 1.66
CA ASP A 211 -22.16 17.53 2.45
C ASP A 211 -23.13 16.33 2.47
N PRO A 212 -23.64 15.92 3.64
CA PRO A 212 -24.59 14.81 3.75
C PRO A 212 -25.86 14.98 2.91
N ASP A 213 -26.24 16.22 2.61
CA ASP A 213 -27.42 16.51 1.78
C ASP A 213 -27.13 16.46 0.28
N GLN A 214 -25.87 16.30 -0.13
CA GLN A 214 -25.52 16.13 -1.55
C GLN A 214 -26.04 14.77 -2.07
N PRO A 215 -26.76 14.77 -3.22
CA PRO A 215 -27.22 13.50 -3.80
C PRO A 215 -26.04 12.59 -4.15
N TRP A 216 -26.04 11.36 -3.68
CA TRP A 216 -24.97 10.39 -3.91
C TRP A 216 -24.67 10.11 -5.39
N PHE A 217 -25.63 10.37 -6.28
CA PHE A 217 -25.49 10.19 -7.73
C PHE A 217 -25.06 11.48 -8.45
N ALA A 218 -24.79 12.56 -7.71
CA ALA A 218 -24.31 13.81 -8.30
C ALA A 218 -22.94 13.59 -8.95
N GLU A 219 -22.71 14.24 -10.09
CA GLU A 219 -21.42 14.23 -10.74
C GLU A 219 -20.38 14.86 -9.79
N GLY A 220 -19.26 14.19 -9.62
CA GLY A 220 -18.20 14.62 -8.70
C GLY A 220 -18.48 14.32 -7.23
N SER A 221 -19.51 13.52 -6.89
CA SER A 221 -19.72 13.11 -5.50
C SER A 221 -18.60 12.18 -5.04
N HIS A 222 -17.95 12.52 -3.91
CA HIS A 222 -16.90 11.74 -3.28
C HIS A 222 -17.43 10.83 -2.16
N GLY A 223 -18.62 11.11 -1.66
CA GLY A 223 -19.22 10.46 -0.50
C GLY A 223 -19.08 11.28 0.78
N THR A 224 -20.02 11.05 1.70
CA THR A 224 -19.98 11.71 3.01
C THR A 224 -18.76 11.26 3.82
N ALA A 225 -18.35 12.05 4.79
CA ALA A 225 -17.27 11.69 5.71
C ALA A 225 -17.43 10.29 6.33
N GLU A 226 -18.68 9.92 6.69
CA GLU A 226 -18.99 8.60 7.23
C GLU A 226 -18.73 7.48 6.21
N GLN A 227 -19.23 7.63 4.97
CA GLN A 227 -19.05 6.65 3.90
C GLN A 227 -17.57 6.47 3.55
N ARG A 228 -16.83 7.58 3.45
CA ARG A 228 -15.40 7.58 3.18
C ARG A 228 -14.62 6.89 4.31
N SER A 229 -14.90 7.24 5.57
CA SER A 229 -14.28 6.61 6.74
C SER A 229 -14.57 5.11 6.82
N GLU A 230 -15.83 4.69 6.61
CA GLU A 230 -16.18 3.27 6.58
C GLU A 230 -15.40 2.52 5.50
N SER A 231 -15.31 3.10 4.30
CA SER A 231 -14.56 2.49 3.19
C SER A 231 -13.07 2.39 3.49
N PHE A 232 -12.47 3.46 3.99
CA PHE A 232 -11.06 3.48 4.35
C PHE A 232 -10.73 2.43 5.42
N PHE A 233 -11.44 2.46 6.56
CA PHE A 233 -11.14 1.53 7.66
C PHE A 233 -11.47 0.08 7.31
N ARG A 234 -12.44 -0.18 6.45
CA ARG A 234 -12.67 -1.52 5.89
C ARG A 234 -11.43 -2.04 5.14
N GLY A 235 -10.81 -1.20 4.31
CA GLY A 235 -9.56 -1.54 3.63
C GLY A 235 -8.40 -1.69 4.60
N TYR A 236 -8.25 -0.74 5.53
CA TYR A 236 -7.19 -0.73 6.53
C TYR A 236 -7.16 -2.02 7.37
N GLU A 237 -8.32 -2.50 7.78
CA GLU A 237 -8.44 -3.71 8.60
C GLU A 237 -8.34 -5.01 7.80
N LYS A 238 -8.84 -5.03 6.55
CA LYS A 238 -9.11 -6.27 5.81
C LYS A 238 -8.39 -6.39 4.47
N SER A 239 -7.48 -5.46 4.15
CA SER A 239 -6.66 -5.44 2.93
C SER A 239 -7.48 -5.31 1.63
N LEU A 240 -6.82 -5.43 0.47
CA LEU A 240 -7.41 -5.19 -0.86
C LEU A 240 -8.60 -6.09 -1.21
N GLY A 241 -8.68 -7.29 -0.63
CA GLY A 241 -9.83 -8.17 -0.85
C GLY A 241 -11.17 -7.53 -0.45
N ALA A 242 -11.17 -6.69 0.60
CA ALA A 242 -12.36 -5.95 1.04
C ALA A 242 -12.74 -4.79 0.10
N CYS A 243 -11.84 -4.41 -0.82
CA CYS A 243 -12.05 -3.37 -1.82
C CYS A 243 -12.47 -3.93 -3.19
N GLY A 244 -12.75 -5.24 -3.27
CA GLY A 244 -13.11 -5.92 -4.51
C GLY A 244 -11.90 -6.27 -5.40
N LEU A 245 -10.72 -6.36 -4.81
CA LEU A 245 -9.45 -6.71 -5.47
C LEU A 245 -8.89 -7.96 -4.80
N GLY A 246 -9.43 -9.12 -5.11
CA GLY A 246 -9.01 -10.41 -4.56
C GLY A 246 -9.06 -11.52 -5.59
#